data_f77bff922b1cf4a70efa6638f0d89db5
#
_entry.id   f77bff922b1cf4a70efa6638f0d89db5
#
_cell.length_a   1.000
_cell.length_b   1.000
_cell.length_c   1.000
_cell.angle_alpha   90.00
_cell.angle_beta   90.00
_cell.angle_gamma   90.00
#
_symmetry.space_group_name_H-M   'P 1'
#
loop_
_entity.id
_entity.type
_entity.pdbx_description
1 polymer ?
#
loop_
_entity_poly.entity_id
_entity_poly.type
_entity_poly.pdbx_seq_one_letter_code
_entity_poly.pdbx_strand_id
1 'polypeptide(L)'
;VIPAYVHGFAQSIPQQHQVMTNYFGDDPLQGPAWACADLLWRNADLTPDDVDVAQLYDAFSPLVPLSLEGYGFCERGEGLAFCQDRGLAWDGGRLPVNTSGAGLSEAYVHGFNLVTEGVRQLRGTSTAQVAGAEVSLVTSGEGVPTSALLLRR
;
A
#
# COMPACT_ATOMS: atom_id res chain seq x y z
N VAL A 1 15.02 18.76 10.21
CA VAL A 1 13.92 17.94 9.63
C VAL A 1 14.52 16.60 9.27
N ILE A 2 13.90 15.51 9.73
CA ILE A 2 14.30 14.14 9.35
C ILE A 2 13.95 13.93 7.88
N PRO A 3 14.90 13.53 7.02
CA PRO A 3 14.58 13.24 5.64
C PRO A 3 13.79 11.93 5.51
N ALA A 4 12.96 11.83 4.48
CA ALA A 4 12.41 10.58 3.99
C ALA A 4 12.97 10.37 2.59
N TYR A 5 13.57 9.22 2.34
CA TYR A 5 14.21 8.87 1.08
C TYR A 5 13.29 7.96 0.25
N VAL A 6 13.32 8.11 -1.06
CA VAL A 6 12.77 7.11 -1.97
C VAL A 6 13.76 5.96 -2.03
N HIS A 7 13.38 4.82 -1.44
CA HIS A 7 14.21 3.62 -1.39
C HIS A 7 13.99 2.74 -2.62
N GLY A 8 12.73 2.60 -3.05
CA GLY A 8 12.38 1.82 -4.22
C GLY A 8 11.07 2.31 -4.83
N PHE A 9 10.86 1.97 -6.09
CA PHE A 9 9.60 2.25 -6.78
C PHE A 9 9.37 1.21 -7.88
N ALA A 10 8.09 1.02 -8.20
CA ALA A 10 7.65 0.19 -9.31
C ALA A 10 6.39 0.74 -9.95
N GLN A 11 6.18 0.39 -11.20
CA GLN A 11 4.93 0.63 -11.91
C GLN A 11 4.60 -0.60 -12.75
N SER A 12 3.33 -0.94 -12.82
CA SER A 12 2.84 -2.06 -13.61
C SER A 12 1.55 -1.71 -14.34
N ILE A 13 1.38 -2.34 -15.49
CA ILE A 13 0.14 -2.35 -16.25
C ILE A 13 -0.02 -3.77 -16.83
N PRO A 14 -1.17 -4.43 -16.65
CA PRO A 14 -1.38 -5.76 -17.23
C PRO A 14 -1.35 -5.72 -18.75
N GLN A 15 -0.90 -6.79 -19.37
CA GLN A 15 -0.86 -6.93 -20.83
C GLN A 15 -2.25 -6.83 -21.45
N GLN A 16 -3.24 -7.45 -20.82
CA GLN A 16 -4.65 -7.32 -21.17
C GLN A 16 -5.34 -6.57 -20.03
N HIS A 17 -5.78 -5.38 -20.30
CA HIS A 17 -6.39 -4.55 -19.28
C HIS A 17 -7.58 -3.78 -19.84
N GLN A 18 -8.48 -3.46 -18.93
CA GLN A 18 -9.53 -2.50 -19.11
C GLN A 18 -9.53 -1.56 -17.91
N VAL A 19 -9.82 -0.29 -18.13
CA VAL A 19 -9.80 0.68 -17.03
C VAL A 19 -10.68 0.20 -15.88
N MET A 20 -10.08 0.09 -14.71
CA MET A 20 -10.71 -0.31 -13.45
C MET A 20 -11.32 -1.71 -13.43
N THR A 21 -10.92 -2.60 -14.34
CA THR A 21 -11.37 -4.00 -14.34
C THR A 21 -10.26 -4.95 -14.74
N ASN A 22 -10.35 -6.20 -14.28
CA ASN A 22 -9.42 -7.28 -14.59
C ASN A 22 -10.14 -8.47 -15.24
N TYR A 23 -11.26 -8.24 -15.94
CA TYR A 23 -12.11 -9.29 -16.50
C TYR A 23 -11.44 -10.19 -17.54
N PHE A 24 -10.32 -9.75 -18.10
CA PHE A 24 -9.59 -10.51 -19.12
C PHE A 24 -8.53 -11.44 -18.52
N GLY A 25 -8.27 -11.36 -17.23
CA GLY A 25 -7.35 -12.25 -16.52
C GLY A 25 -8.03 -13.55 -16.10
N ASP A 26 -7.23 -14.59 -15.87
CA ASP A 26 -7.72 -15.88 -15.35
C ASP A 26 -8.32 -15.71 -13.94
N ASP A 27 -7.78 -14.81 -13.14
CA ASP A 27 -8.34 -14.40 -11.84
C ASP A 27 -8.75 -12.92 -11.91
N PRO A 28 -10.06 -12.61 -11.94
CA PRO A 28 -10.54 -11.23 -12.00
C PRO A 28 -10.27 -10.41 -10.74
N LEU A 29 -9.87 -11.05 -9.64
CA LEU A 29 -9.46 -10.38 -8.39
C LEU A 29 -7.95 -10.15 -8.30
N GLN A 30 -7.18 -10.70 -9.22
CA GLN A 30 -5.74 -10.45 -9.32
C GLN A 30 -5.49 -9.21 -10.19
N GLY A 31 -5.33 -8.09 -9.53
CA GLY A 31 -5.04 -6.82 -10.20
C GLY A 31 -3.55 -6.60 -10.52
N PRO A 32 -3.20 -5.43 -11.03
CA PRO A 32 -1.82 -5.09 -11.38
C PRO A 32 -0.89 -4.95 -10.16
N ALA A 33 -1.40 -4.94 -8.92
CA ALA A 33 -0.58 -4.88 -7.71
C ALA A 33 0.39 -6.06 -7.60
N TRP A 34 -0.02 -7.28 -7.99
CA TRP A 34 0.87 -8.45 -7.97
C TRP A 34 2.12 -8.24 -8.82
N ALA A 35 1.96 -7.83 -10.07
CA ALA A 35 3.09 -7.55 -10.96
C ALA A 35 3.91 -6.34 -10.49
N CYS A 36 3.26 -5.34 -9.92
CA CYS A 36 3.91 -4.16 -9.34
C CYS A 36 4.75 -4.54 -8.12
N ALA A 37 4.20 -5.34 -7.22
CA ALA A 37 4.86 -5.85 -6.03
C ALA A 37 6.09 -6.69 -6.38
N ASP A 38 5.92 -7.65 -7.31
CA ASP A 38 7.01 -8.50 -7.77
C ASP A 38 8.19 -7.68 -8.33
N LEU A 39 7.89 -6.62 -9.08
CA LEU A 39 8.91 -5.70 -9.56
C LEU A 39 9.53 -4.86 -8.44
N LEU A 40 8.71 -4.38 -7.50
CA LEU A 40 9.16 -3.58 -6.37
C LEU A 40 10.13 -4.36 -5.48
N TRP A 41 9.72 -5.53 -5.03
CA TRP A 41 10.51 -6.36 -4.11
C TRP A 41 11.80 -6.88 -4.75
N ARG A 42 11.78 -7.19 -6.05
CA ARG A 42 13.02 -7.56 -6.78
C ARG A 42 14.03 -6.42 -6.89
N ASN A 43 13.57 -5.18 -6.93
CA ASN A 43 14.42 -4.01 -7.11
C ASN A 43 14.81 -3.34 -5.77
N ALA A 44 14.06 -3.61 -4.71
CA ALA A 44 14.38 -3.19 -3.36
C ALA A 44 15.01 -4.37 -2.60
N ASP A 45 15.99 -4.13 -1.81
CA ASP A 45 16.58 -5.12 -0.88
C ASP A 45 15.73 -5.25 0.41
N LEU A 46 14.41 -5.16 0.26
CA LEU A 46 13.39 -5.25 1.30
C LEU A 46 12.31 -6.24 0.90
N THR A 47 11.59 -6.71 1.90
CA THR A 47 10.44 -7.61 1.79
C THR A 47 9.20 -6.99 2.43
N PRO A 48 7.98 -7.56 2.26
CA PRO A 48 6.81 -7.10 2.97
C PRO A 48 6.98 -7.05 4.50
N ASP A 49 7.77 -7.96 5.07
CA ASP A 49 8.02 -8.02 6.53
C ASP A 49 8.85 -6.83 7.06
N ASP A 50 9.53 -6.11 6.18
CA ASP A 50 10.32 -4.93 6.55
C ASP A 50 9.48 -3.64 6.58
N VAL A 51 8.20 -3.70 6.20
CA VAL A 51 7.31 -2.54 6.11
C VAL A 51 6.63 -2.27 7.45
N ASP A 52 6.87 -1.12 8.04
CA ASP A 52 6.28 -0.72 9.31
C ASP A 52 4.88 -0.10 9.17
N VAL A 53 4.61 0.53 8.03
CA VAL A 53 3.33 1.19 7.76
C VAL A 53 3.05 1.22 6.25
N ALA A 54 1.80 0.97 5.85
CA ALA A 54 1.39 1.02 4.45
C ALA A 54 0.29 2.05 4.22
N GLN A 55 0.45 2.86 3.18
CA GLN A 55 -0.55 3.78 2.68
C GLN A 55 -1.10 3.22 1.36
N LEU A 56 -2.17 2.46 1.46
CA LEU A 56 -2.78 1.75 0.35
C LEU A 56 -3.90 2.59 -0.26
N TYR A 57 -3.90 2.73 -1.58
CA TYR A 57 -4.95 3.47 -2.28
C TYR A 57 -6.31 2.77 -2.11
N ASP A 58 -7.30 3.51 -1.64
CA ASP A 58 -8.58 3.01 -1.16
C ASP A 58 -9.78 3.70 -1.83
N ALA A 59 -9.73 3.91 -3.15
CA ALA A 59 -10.88 4.46 -3.89
C ALA A 59 -12.19 3.70 -3.60
N PHE A 60 -12.08 2.42 -3.30
CA PHE A 60 -13.16 1.54 -2.84
C PHE A 60 -12.61 0.64 -1.73
N SER A 61 -13.39 0.39 -0.68
CA SER A 61 -12.96 -0.41 0.47
C SER A 61 -12.43 -1.80 0.13
N PRO A 62 -12.90 -2.55 -0.88
CA PRO A 62 -12.33 -3.85 -1.25
C PRO A 62 -10.90 -3.79 -1.79
N LEU A 63 -10.42 -2.62 -2.23
CA LEU A 63 -9.06 -2.48 -2.75
C LEU A 63 -7.99 -2.68 -1.68
N VAL A 64 -8.29 -2.38 -0.42
CA VAL A 64 -7.34 -2.55 0.68
C VAL A 64 -6.99 -4.03 0.89
N PRO A 65 -7.95 -4.95 1.15
CA PRO A 65 -7.62 -6.37 1.28
C PRO A 65 -6.99 -6.97 0.01
N LEU A 66 -7.40 -6.57 -1.18
CA LEU A 66 -6.77 -7.02 -2.42
C LEU A 66 -5.32 -6.53 -2.54
N SER A 67 -5.04 -5.30 -2.15
CA SER A 67 -3.66 -4.77 -2.12
C SER A 67 -2.80 -5.49 -1.09
N LEU A 68 -3.34 -5.84 0.09
CA LEU A 68 -2.61 -6.62 1.09
C LEU A 68 -2.15 -7.97 0.52
N GLU A 69 -3.03 -8.66 -0.18
CA GLU A 69 -2.70 -9.90 -0.90
C GLU A 69 -1.68 -9.63 -2.02
N GLY A 70 -1.93 -8.63 -2.85
CA GLY A 70 -1.11 -8.32 -4.01
C GLY A 70 0.32 -7.91 -3.67
N TYR A 71 0.52 -7.18 -2.58
CA TYR A 71 1.84 -6.80 -2.09
C TYR A 71 2.48 -7.83 -1.16
N GLY A 72 1.82 -8.98 -0.91
CA GLY A 72 2.40 -10.10 -0.19
C GLY A 72 2.40 -9.98 1.33
N PHE A 73 1.54 -9.15 1.91
CA PHE A 73 1.37 -9.08 3.37
C PHE A 73 0.57 -10.26 3.93
N CYS A 74 -0.19 -10.95 3.10
CA CYS A 74 -0.90 -12.18 3.40
C CYS A 74 -1.09 -13.00 2.13
N GLU A 75 -1.48 -14.26 2.30
CA GLU A 75 -1.76 -15.16 1.19
C GLU A 75 -3.04 -14.77 0.42
N ARG A 76 -3.14 -15.28 -0.79
CA ARG A 76 -4.32 -15.10 -1.64
C ARG A 76 -5.59 -15.60 -0.97
N GLY A 77 -6.59 -14.73 -0.82
CA GLY A 77 -7.87 -15.02 -0.15
C GLY A 77 -7.88 -14.68 1.34
N GLU A 78 -6.79 -14.24 1.93
CA GLU A 78 -6.67 -13.92 3.36
C GLU A 78 -6.78 -12.42 3.68
N GLY A 79 -6.84 -11.56 2.67
CA GLY A 79 -6.85 -10.12 2.86
C GLY A 79 -7.96 -9.61 3.79
N LEU A 80 -9.17 -10.16 3.71
CA LEU A 80 -10.26 -9.81 4.61
C LEU A 80 -9.99 -10.25 6.06
N ALA A 81 -9.46 -11.47 6.24
CA ALA A 81 -9.09 -11.97 7.57
C ALA A 81 -7.94 -11.16 8.17
N PHE A 82 -7.00 -10.72 7.34
CA PHE A 82 -5.92 -9.84 7.76
C PHE A 82 -6.43 -8.49 8.31
N CYS A 83 -7.52 -7.96 7.75
CA CYS A 83 -8.13 -6.70 8.21
C CYS A 83 -8.87 -6.82 9.54
N GLN A 84 -9.25 -8.05 9.97
CA GLN A 84 -10.03 -8.27 11.20
C GLN A 84 -9.20 -8.01 12.46
N ASP A 85 -9.89 -7.94 13.60
CA ASP A 85 -9.29 -7.83 14.94
C ASP A 85 -8.29 -6.68 15.09
N ARG A 86 -8.62 -5.54 14.49
CA ARG A 86 -7.76 -4.35 14.45
C ARG A 86 -6.41 -4.59 13.74
N GLY A 87 -6.33 -5.56 12.80
CA GLY A 87 -5.10 -5.90 12.10
C GLY A 87 -4.41 -4.72 11.41
N LEU A 88 -5.17 -3.69 11.01
CA LEU A 88 -4.67 -2.49 10.33
C LEU A 88 -4.52 -1.26 11.24
N ALA A 89 -4.76 -1.40 12.55
CA ALA A 89 -4.75 -0.28 13.48
C ALA A 89 -3.34 0.30 13.66
N TRP A 90 -3.23 1.62 13.69
CA TRP A 90 -1.96 2.33 13.88
C TRP A 90 -1.33 2.07 15.26
N ASP A 91 -2.13 1.72 16.26
CA ASP A 91 -1.77 1.52 17.66
C ASP A 91 -1.72 0.04 18.03
N GLY A 92 -0.97 -0.77 17.31
CA GLY A 92 -0.72 -2.17 17.60
C GLY A 92 -1.39 -3.17 16.66
N GLY A 93 -1.79 -2.75 15.46
CA GLY A 93 -2.17 -3.66 14.38
C GLY A 93 -0.99 -4.47 13.86
N ARG A 94 -1.29 -5.54 13.13
CA ARG A 94 -0.26 -6.36 12.45
C ARG A 94 0.53 -5.57 11.43
N LEU A 95 -0.17 -4.74 10.64
CA LEU A 95 0.38 -3.77 9.72
C LEU A 95 -0.51 -2.52 9.80
N PRO A 96 -0.03 -1.40 10.36
CA PRO A 96 -0.75 -0.14 10.31
C PRO A 96 -1.00 0.30 8.85
N VAL A 97 -2.27 0.53 8.50
CA VAL A 97 -2.66 0.92 7.14
C VAL A 97 -3.49 2.20 7.17
N ASN A 98 -3.22 3.10 6.22
CA ASN A 98 -4.02 4.30 5.95
C ASN A 98 -4.23 5.16 7.20
N THR A 99 -3.16 5.44 7.90
CA THR A 99 -3.14 6.06 9.23
C THR A 99 -3.73 7.48 9.28
N SER A 100 -3.79 8.21 8.15
CA SER A 100 -4.48 9.50 8.05
C SER A 100 -5.98 9.40 7.70
N GLY A 101 -6.44 8.19 7.34
CA GLY A 101 -7.79 7.97 6.80
C GLY A 101 -7.87 7.86 5.28
N ALA A 102 -6.76 8.09 4.59
CA ALA A 102 -6.57 7.92 3.14
C ALA A 102 -7.66 8.60 2.28
N GLY A 103 -8.02 8.03 1.13
CA GLY A 103 -9.00 8.62 0.22
C GLY A 103 -10.44 8.56 0.71
N LEU A 104 -10.78 7.57 1.55
CA LEU A 104 -12.15 7.38 2.06
C LEU A 104 -12.52 8.32 3.22
N SER A 105 -11.55 8.82 3.98
CA SER A 105 -11.81 9.57 5.21
C SER A 105 -11.03 10.89 5.33
N GLU A 106 -10.04 11.14 4.48
CA GLU A 106 -9.29 12.38 4.41
C GLU A 106 -9.68 13.19 3.16
N ALA A 107 -9.20 14.44 3.05
CA ALA A 107 -9.36 15.21 1.83
C ALA A 107 -8.68 14.52 0.64
N TYR A 108 -9.44 14.27 -0.40
CA TYR A 108 -8.99 13.52 -1.55
C TYR A 108 -8.09 14.36 -2.47
N VAL A 109 -6.79 14.07 -2.49
CA VAL A 109 -5.82 14.69 -3.39
C VAL A 109 -5.19 13.63 -4.31
N HIS A 110 -6.02 12.73 -4.79
CA HIS A 110 -5.75 11.68 -5.77
C HIS A 110 -4.41 10.93 -5.53
N GLY A 111 -4.25 10.36 -4.33
CA GLY A 111 -3.10 9.56 -3.93
C GLY A 111 -1.92 10.34 -3.31
N PHE A 112 -1.82 11.66 -3.51
CA PHE A 112 -0.74 12.44 -2.89
C PHE A 112 -0.88 12.59 -1.38
N ASN A 113 -2.09 12.52 -0.84
CA ASN A 113 -2.31 12.43 0.59
C ASN A 113 -1.64 11.17 1.19
N LEU A 114 -1.66 10.04 0.49
CA LEU A 114 -0.98 8.82 0.90
C LEU A 114 0.55 9.00 0.95
N VAL A 115 1.13 9.62 -0.06
CA VAL A 115 2.57 9.97 -0.07
C VAL A 115 2.90 10.90 1.09
N THR A 116 2.07 11.91 1.33
CA THR A 116 2.24 12.87 2.42
C THR A 116 2.21 12.16 3.77
N GLU A 117 1.26 11.25 3.96
CA GLU A 117 1.17 10.48 5.22
C GLU A 117 2.36 9.53 5.39
N GLY A 118 2.79 8.83 4.36
CA GLY A 118 4.00 8.02 4.40
C GLY A 118 5.23 8.81 4.87
N VAL A 119 5.40 10.01 4.33
CA VAL A 119 6.48 10.92 4.75
C VAL A 119 6.31 11.40 6.20
N ARG A 120 5.08 11.70 6.64
CA ARG A 120 4.79 12.12 8.03
C ARG A 120 5.12 11.01 9.01
N GLN A 121 4.78 9.77 8.70
CA GLN A 121 5.11 8.61 9.52
C GLN A 121 6.62 8.48 9.74
N LEU A 122 7.40 8.55 8.67
CA LEU A 122 8.87 8.47 8.76
C LEU A 122 9.50 9.66 9.48
N ARG A 123 8.86 10.81 9.47
CA ARG A 123 9.31 12.02 10.15
C ARG A 123 8.87 12.13 11.61
N GLY A 124 8.00 11.22 12.07
CA GLY A 124 7.45 11.28 13.42
C GLY A 124 6.47 12.45 13.62
N THR A 125 5.74 12.85 12.57
CA THR A 125 4.84 14.02 12.57
C THR A 125 3.39 13.67 12.19
N SER A 126 3.06 12.40 12.09
CA SER A 126 1.69 11.97 11.86
C SER A 126 0.84 12.16 13.12
N THR A 127 -0.46 12.40 12.94
CA THR A 127 -1.43 12.46 14.06
C THR A 127 -1.77 11.08 14.60
N ALA A 128 -1.63 10.03 13.79
CA ALA A 128 -1.76 8.62 14.17
C ALA A 128 -0.39 7.93 13.97
N GLN A 129 0.60 8.38 14.74
CA GLN A 129 1.99 8.00 14.58
C GLN A 129 2.25 6.55 14.96
N VAL A 130 2.78 5.76 14.03
CA VAL A 130 3.32 4.43 14.30
C VAL A 130 4.70 4.59 14.95
N ALA A 131 4.86 4.00 16.12
CA ALA A 131 6.09 4.13 16.88
C ALA A 131 7.26 3.43 16.16
N GLY A 132 8.35 4.15 15.94
CA GLY A 132 9.55 3.59 15.35
C GLY A 132 9.50 3.32 13.84
N ALA A 133 8.48 3.81 13.13
CA ALA A 133 8.37 3.59 11.69
C ALA A 133 9.61 4.09 10.93
N GLU A 134 10.26 3.20 10.18
CA GLU A 134 11.44 3.45 9.34
C GLU A 134 11.19 3.15 7.86
N VAL A 135 10.21 2.29 7.56
CA VAL A 135 9.84 1.89 6.19
C VAL A 135 8.36 2.10 5.97
N SER A 136 7.98 2.84 4.94
CA SER A 136 6.60 3.07 4.52
C SER A 136 6.40 2.65 3.08
N LEU A 137 5.41 1.77 2.83
CA LEU A 137 4.90 1.48 1.50
C LEU A 137 3.78 2.47 1.17
N VAL A 138 3.80 3.03 -0.04
CA VAL A 138 2.71 3.83 -0.59
C VAL A 138 2.31 3.27 -1.94
N THR A 139 1.01 3.07 -2.18
CA THR A 139 0.52 2.50 -3.44
C THR A 139 -0.51 3.39 -4.11
N SER A 140 -0.64 3.27 -5.43
CA SER A 140 -1.68 3.94 -6.22
C SER A 140 -2.89 3.05 -6.52
N GLY A 141 -2.98 1.89 -5.89
CA GLY A 141 -4.16 1.00 -5.93
C GLY A 141 -4.11 -0.11 -6.97
N GLU A 142 -5.26 -0.75 -7.15
CA GLU A 142 -5.50 -1.88 -8.05
C GLU A 142 -6.10 -1.49 -9.39
N GLY A 143 -6.24 -0.20 -9.65
CA GLY A 143 -6.63 0.30 -10.97
C GLY A 143 -5.49 0.18 -11.98
N VAL A 144 -5.74 0.57 -13.22
CA VAL A 144 -4.75 0.52 -14.28
C VAL A 144 -4.41 1.95 -14.73
N PRO A 145 -3.14 2.32 -14.74
CA PRO A 145 -1.95 1.64 -14.24
C PRO A 145 -1.85 1.69 -12.71
N THR A 146 -1.02 0.82 -12.12
CA THR A 146 -0.68 0.90 -10.70
C THR A 146 0.79 1.22 -10.49
N SER A 147 1.10 1.83 -9.34
CA SER A 147 2.47 2.13 -8.93
C SER A 147 2.64 1.97 -7.43
N ALA A 148 3.86 1.74 -7.02
CA ALA A 148 4.23 1.65 -5.62
C ALA A 148 5.53 2.39 -5.35
N LEU A 149 5.63 2.91 -4.14
CA LEU A 149 6.77 3.67 -3.65
C LEU A 149 7.15 3.15 -2.27
N LEU A 150 8.39 2.75 -2.09
CA LEU A 150 8.99 2.50 -0.78
C LEU A 150 9.72 3.75 -0.33
N LEU A 151 9.31 4.25 0.82
CA LEU A 151 9.96 5.35 1.51
C LEU A 151 10.73 4.80 2.71
N ARG A 152 11.89 5.34 2.98
CA ARG A 152 12.72 4.99 4.13
C ARG A 152 13.25 6.24 4.85
N ARG A 153 13.40 6.10 6.15
CA ARG A 153 14.03 7.09 7.02
C ARG A 153 15.56 6.97 7.04
#